data_863842fa083355d5bf0c05e7f5726c8f
#
_entry.id   863842fa083355d5bf0c05e7f5726c8f
#
_cell.length_a   1.000
_cell.length_b   1.000
_cell.length_c   1.000
_cell.angle_alpha   90.00
_cell.angle_beta   90.00
_cell.angle_gamma   90.00
#
_symmetry.space_group_name_H-M   'P 1'
#
loop_
_entity.id
_entity.type
_entity.pdbx_description
1 polymer ?
#
loop_
_entity_poly.entity_id
_entity_poly.type
_entity_poly.pdbx_seq_one_letter_code
_entity_poly.pdbx_strand_id
1 'polypeptide(L)'
;MSRVVRDLSFTQADFDAFARLSGDDNPIHVDPDFSARTRFGKTVAHGALLCSVLRGLIEELAPGARQLRQSTMYPAPSPAGMPLRFEAETISQTPEKMTISLKVTRLDDGETTCVGETEIAR
;
A
#
# COMPACT_ATOMS: atom_id res chain seq x y z
N MET A 1 -0.23 19.10 10.67
CA MET A 1 -1.24 18.06 10.68
C MET A 1 -0.62 16.72 11.01
N SER A 2 -1.41 15.75 11.42
CA SER A 2 -0.89 14.46 11.86
C SER A 2 -0.38 13.61 10.70
N ARG A 3 0.68 12.87 10.94
CA ARG A 3 1.31 11.97 9.97
C ARG A 3 1.75 10.69 10.68
N VAL A 4 1.49 9.55 10.04
CA VAL A 4 1.91 8.24 10.52
C VAL A 4 2.76 7.58 9.44
N VAL A 5 3.88 6.99 9.84
CA VAL A 5 4.83 6.34 8.94
C VAL A 5 5.12 4.94 9.45
N ARG A 6 5.22 3.99 8.54
CA ARG A 6 5.65 2.62 8.85
C ARG A 6 6.58 2.12 7.75
N ASP A 7 7.73 1.59 8.15
CA ASP A 7 8.67 0.95 7.23
C ASP A 7 8.55 -0.55 7.38
N LEU A 8 8.43 -1.25 6.25
CA LEU A 8 8.42 -2.71 6.22
C LEU A 8 8.81 -3.21 4.81
N SER A 9 9.13 -4.48 4.73
CA SER A 9 9.28 -5.17 3.44
C SER A 9 8.44 -6.44 3.46
N PHE A 10 7.94 -6.85 2.29
CA PHE A 10 7.18 -8.09 2.15
C PHE A 10 8.11 -9.20 1.69
N THR A 11 7.88 -10.41 2.21
CA THR A 11 8.52 -11.62 1.70
C THR A 11 7.63 -12.27 0.64
N GLN A 12 8.17 -13.24 -0.10
CA GLN A 12 7.35 -14.06 -0.98
C GLN A 12 6.22 -14.75 -0.21
N ALA A 13 6.51 -15.19 1.03
CA ALA A 13 5.51 -15.84 1.87
C ALA A 13 4.32 -14.92 2.16
N ASP A 14 4.57 -13.61 2.30
CA ASP A 14 3.51 -12.62 2.50
C ASP A 14 2.60 -12.53 1.27
N PHE A 15 3.19 -12.51 0.07
CA PHE A 15 2.42 -12.48 -1.18
C PHE A 15 1.59 -13.76 -1.34
N ASP A 16 2.19 -14.91 -1.02
CA ASP A 16 1.50 -16.21 -1.11
C ASP A 16 0.31 -16.26 -0.12
N ALA A 17 0.51 -15.75 1.10
CA ALA A 17 -0.55 -15.70 2.11
C ALA A 17 -1.68 -14.78 1.67
N PHE A 18 -1.35 -13.62 1.12
CA PHE A 18 -2.35 -12.68 0.63
C PHE A 18 -3.12 -13.24 -0.57
N ALA A 19 -2.43 -13.95 -1.47
CA ALA A 19 -3.07 -14.63 -2.60
C ALA A 19 -4.08 -15.67 -2.11
N ARG A 20 -3.73 -16.46 -1.09
CA ARG A 20 -4.66 -17.43 -0.50
C ARG A 20 -5.86 -16.75 0.16
N LEU A 21 -5.62 -15.67 0.87
CA LEU A 21 -6.68 -14.93 1.58
C LEU A 21 -7.64 -14.25 0.60
N SER A 22 -7.10 -13.59 -0.42
CA SER A 22 -7.88 -12.76 -1.36
C SER A 22 -8.43 -13.52 -2.55
N GLY A 23 -7.80 -14.64 -2.92
CA GLY A 23 -8.10 -15.36 -4.17
C GLY A 23 -7.35 -14.79 -5.38
N ASP A 24 -6.57 -13.72 -5.22
CA ASP A 24 -5.79 -13.13 -6.30
C ASP A 24 -4.42 -13.80 -6.40
N ASP A 25 -4.35 -14.89 -7.15
CA ASP A 25 -3.14 -15.68 -7.35
C ASP A 25 -2.49 -15.44 -8.71
N ASN A 26 -2.63 -14.25 -9.25
CA ASN A 26 -1.97 -13.88 -10.51
C ASN A 26 -0.46 -14.20 -10.41
N PRO A 27 0.13 -14.87 -11.42
CA PRO A 27 1.53 -15.28 -11.38
C PRO A 27 2.53 -14.17 -11.07
N ILE A 28 2.24 -12.91 -11.38
CA ILE A 28 3.15 -11.80 -11.05
C ILE A 28 3.37 -11.63 -9.55
N HIS A 29 2.48 -12.18 -8.71
CA HIS A 29 2.59 -12.09 -7.26
C HIS A 29 3.18 -13.36 -6.65
N VAL A 30 2.95 -14.52 -7.25
CA VAL A 30 3.21 -15.81 -6.60
C VAL A 30 4.22 -16.70 -7.32
N ASP A 31 4.59 -16.38 -8.57
CA ASP A 31 5.46 -17.23 -9.38
C ASP A 31 6.77 -16.49 -9.75
N PRO A 32 7.87 -16.72 -8.97
CA PRO A 32 9.14 -16.05 -9.26
C PRO A 32 9.71 -16.38 -10.66
N ASP A 33 9.52 -17.61 -11.15
CA ASP A 33 10.03 -18.00 -12.47
C ASP A 33 9.28 -17.26 -13.59
N PHE A 34 7.95 -17.16 -13.45
CA PHE A 34 7.15 -16.37 -14.38
C PHE A 34 7.56 -14.90 -14.34
N SER A 35 7.68 -14.34 -13.14
CA SER A 35 7.97 -12.91 -12.93
C SER A 35 9.37 -12.54 -13.42
N ALA A 36 10.34 -13.46 -13.35
CA ALA A 36 11.70 -13.25 -13.85
C ALA A 36 11.71 -12.97 -15.37
N ARG A 37 10.70 -13.46 -16.11
CA ARG A 37 10.57 -13.25 -17.55
C ARG A 37 9.75 -12.01 -17.90
N THR A 38 9.22 -11.30 -16.91
CA THR A 38 8.48 -10.05 -17.13
C THR A 38 9.42 -8.86 -16.98
N ARG A 39 8.92 -7.67 -17.36
CA ARG A 39 9.66 -6.41 -17.17
C ARG A 39 9.98 -6.13 -15.71
N PHE A 40 9.25 -6.74 -14.76
CA PHE A 40 9.48 -6.53 -13.33
C PHE A 40 10.69 -7.32 -12.81
N GLY A 41 11.03 -8.46 -13.42
CA GLY A 41 12.15 -9.32 -13.02
C GLY A 41 11.97 -10.08 -11.71
N LYS A 42 11.01 -9.70 -10.90
CA LYS A 42 10.69 -10.30 -9.59
C LYS A 42 9.18 -10.31 -9.39
N THR A 43 8.71 -11.09 -8.41
CA THR A 43 7.33 -10.97 -7.97
C THR A 43 7.12 -9.60 -7.34
N VAL A 44 5.91 -9.08 -7.47
CA VAL A 44 5.54 -7.76 -6.98
C VAL A 44 4.29 -7.85 -6.10
N ALA A 45 4.17 -6.92 -5.17
CA ALA A 45 3.05 -6.89 -4.24
C ALA A 45 1.72 -6.62 -4.96
N HIS A 46 0.65 -7.24 -4.47
CA HIS A 46 -0.71 -6.85 -4.83
C HIS A 46 -0.94 -5.40 -4.40
N GLY A 47 -1.58 -4.61 -5.26
CA GLY A 47 -1.98 -3.25 -4.87
C GLY A 47 -2.86 -3.25 -3.62
N ALA A 48 -3.78 -4.22 -3.53
CA ALA A 48 -4.65 -4.37 -2.36
C ALA A 48 -3.87 -4.66 -1.06
N LEU A 49 -2.73 -5.36 -1.14
CA LEU A 49 -1.88 -5.60 0.02
C LEU A 49 -1.26 -4.28 0.52
N LEU A 50 -0.80 -3.43 -0.38
CA LEU A 50 -0.30 -2.10 -0.02
C LEU A 50 -1.40 -1.29 0.65
N CYS A 51 -2.61 -1.30 0.08
CA CYS A 51 -3.76 -0.57 0.65
C CYS A 51 -4.16 -1.11 2.03
N SER A 52 -3.98 -2.40 2.29
CA SER A 52 -4.26 -2.98 3.60
C SER A 52 -3.37 -2.40 4.68
N VAL A 53 -2.07 -2.22 4.38
CA VAL A 53 -1.14 -1.58 5.33
C VAL A 53 -1.50 -0.11 5.52
N LEU A 54 -1.79 0.60 4.42
CA LEU A 54 -2.22 2.00 4.50
C LEU A 54 -3.49 2.14 5.33
N ARG A 55 -4.43 1.19 5.22
CA ARG A 55 -5.66 1.20 6.04
C ARG A 55 -5.32 1.13 7.53
N GLY A 56 -4.29 0.35 7.90
CA GLY A 56 -3.82 0.31 9.27
C GLY A 56 -3.30 1.66 9.76
N LEU A 57 -2.61 2.41 8.89
CA LEU A 57 -2.14 3.76 9.24
C LEU A 57 -3.32 4.74 9.38
N ILE A 58 -4.34 4.61 8.54
CA ILE A 58 -5.56 5.42 8.65
C ILE A 58 -6.21 5.18 10.01
N GLU A 59 -6.26 3.93 10.46
CA GLU A 59 -6.81 3.58 11.77
C GLU A 59 -6.03 4.25 12.91
N GLU A 60 -4.71 4.35 12.79
CA GLU A 60 -3.91 5.08 13.78
C GLU A 60 -4.21 6.57 13.81
N LEU A 61 -4.41 7.18 12.62
CA LEU A 61 -4.72 8.62 12.53
C LEU A 61 -6.12 8.94 13.04
N ALA A 62 -7.08 8.05 12.78
CA ALA A 62 -8.49 8.28 13.08
C ALA A 62 -9.16 6.98 13.50
N PRO A 63 -8.95 6.52 14.75
CA PRO A 63 -9.50 5.25 15.22
C PRO A 63 -11.02 5.17 15.05
N GLY A 64 -11.48 4.08 14.44
CA GLY A 64 -12.91 3.83 14.25
C GLY A 64 -13.57 4.65 13.16
N ALA A 65 -12.84 5.51 12.47
CA ALA A 65 -13.43 6.33 11.42
C ALA A 65 -13.79 5.48 10.20
N ARG A 66 -14.86 5.88 9.52
CA ARG A 66 -15.36 5.17 8.34
C ARG A 66 -14.80 5.82 7.08
N GLN A 67 -14.20 5.01 6.21
CA GLN A 67 -13.79 5.50 4.88
C GLN A 67 -15.02 5.74 4.02
N LEU A 68 -15.06 6.92 3.39
CA LEU A 68 -16.12 7.30 2.47
C LEU A 68 -15.71 7.11 1.03
N ARG A 69 -14.43 7.33 0.73
CA ARG A 69 -13.88 7.27 -0.62
C ARG A 69 -12.37 7.07 -0.55
N GLN A 70 -11.83 6.34 -1.52
CA GLN A 70 -10.39 6.21 -1.70
C GLN A 70 -10.07 6.18 -3.19
N SER A 71 -8.99 6.86 -3.59
CA SER A 71 -8.41 6.71 -4.91
C SER A 71 -6.92 6.47 -4.76
N THR A 72 -6.39 5.52 -5.54
CA THR A 72 -4.98 5.17 -5.51
C THR A 72 -4.48 4.89 -6.91
N MET A 73 -3.18 5.16 -7.13
CA MET A 73 -2.46 4.82 -8.34
C MET A 73 -1.20 4.06 -7.94
N TYR A 74 -0.72 3.20 -8.84
CA TYR A 74 0.45 2.36 -8.62
C TYR A 74 1.48 2.64 -9.71
N PRO A 75 2.26 3.75 -9.61
CA PRO A 75 3.15 4.17 -10.69
C PRO A 75 4.38 3.29 -10.88
N ALA A 76 4.75 2.48 -9.87
CA ALA A 76 5.88 1.57 -9.96
C ALA A 76 5.62 0.32 -9.12
N PRO A 77 6.30 -0.82 -9.40
CA PRO A 77 6.10 -2.05 -8.64
C PRO A 77 6.77 -2.01 -7.26
N SER A 78 6.23 -2.83 -6.33
CA SER A 78 6.83 -3.06 -5.01
C SER A 78 7.31 -4.51 -4.95
N PRO A 79 8.59 -4.79 -5.30
CA PRO A 79 9.09 -6.17 -5.35
C PRO A 79 9.20 -6.82 -3.98
N ALA A 80 9.22 -8.17 -3.98
CA ALA A 80 9.52 -8.93 -2.78
C ALA A 80 10.90 -8.53 -2.23
N GLY A 81 11.00 -8.39 -0.90
CA GLY A 81 12.24 -8.04 -0.22
C GLY A 81 12.61 -6.56 -0.27
N MET A 82 11.87 -5.74 -1.00
CA MET A 82 12.16 -4.31 -1.12
C MET A 82 11.71 -3.56 0.13
N PRO A 83 12.63 -2.82 0.81
CA PRO A 83 12.20 -1.94 1.91
C PRO A 83 11.28 -0.83 1.42
N LEU A 84 10.12 -0.71 2.03
CA LEU A 84 9.08 0.25 1.67
C LEU A 84 8.75 1.15 2.84
N ARG A 85 8.42 2.40 2.54
CA ARG A 85 7.87 3.35 3.52
C ARG A 85 6.42 3.64 3.19
N PHE A 86 5.54 3.38 4.14
CA PHE A 86 4.12 3.68 4.07
C PHE A 86 3.85 4.94 4.87
N GLU A 87 3.13 5.88 4.28
CA GLU A 87 2.83 7.17 4.89
C GLU A 87 1.36 7.52 4.73
N ALA A 88 0.76 8.01 5.81
CA ALA A 88 -0.57 8.59 5.79
C ALA A 88 -0.52 9.93 6.51
N GLU A 89 -1.03 10.98 5.89
CA GLU A 89 -0.96 12.33 6.44
C GLU A 89 -2.28 13.06 6.24
N THR A 90 -2.79 13.66 7.31
CA THR A 90 -3.99 14.51 7.23
C THR A 90 -3.65 15.78 6.46
N ILE A 91 -4.36 16.05 5.37
CA ILE A 91 -4.12 17.23 4.54
C ILE A 91 -5.24 18.25 4.63
N SER A 92 -6.45 17.87 5.05
CA SER A 92 -7.53 18.81 5.33
C SER A 92 -8.55 18.21 6.28
N GLN A 93 -9.25 19.07 7.00
CA GLN A 93 -10.30 18.67 7.95
C GLN A 93 -11.46 19.65 7.91
N THR A 94 -12.67 19.09 8.06
CA THR A 94 -13.88 19.83 8.39
C THR A 94 -14.49 19.17 9.61
N PRO A 95 -15.57 19.72 10.21
CA PRO A 95 -16.24 19.02 11.34
C PRO A 95 -16.73 17.62 10.97
N GLU A 96 -17.08 17.37 9.71
CA GLU A 96 -17.69 16.11 9.28
C GLU A 96 -16.70 15.14 8.61
N LYS A 97 -15.61 15.66 8.02
CA LYS A 97 -14.71 14.87 7.18
C LYS A 97 -13.25 15.19 7.42
N MET A 98 -12.40 14.24 7.09
CA MET A 98 -10.94 14.40 7.05
C MET A 98 -10.43 13.80 5.74
N THR A 99 -9.54 14.51 5.06
CA THR A 99 -8.84 13.99 3.88
C THR A 99 -7.41 13.63 4.27
N ILE A 100 -7.00 12.43 3.91
CA ILE A 100 -5.69 11.87 4.24
C ILE A 100 -4.97 11.52 2.95
N SER A 101 -3.75 12.03 2.77
CA SER A 101 -2.89 11.60 1.66
C SER A 101 -2.21 10.28 2.01
N LEU A 102 -2.04 9.42 1.00
CA LEU A 102 -1.48 8.08 1.14
C LEU A 102 -0.32 7.93 0.18
N LYS A 103 0.78 7.32 0.63
CA LYS A 103 1.96 7.14 -0.19
C LYS A 103 2.77 5.93 0.25
N VAL A 104 3.30 5.19 -0.72
CA VAL A 104 4.29 4.12 -0.50
C VAL A 104 5.49 4.43 -1.37
N THR A 105 6.68 4.38 -0.79
CA THR A 105 7.94 4.70 -1.46
C THR A 105 8.95 3.59 -1.24
N ARG A 106 9.69 3.22 -2.29
CA ARG A 106 10.84 2.32 -2.15
C ARG A 106 11.99 3.07 -1.50
N LEU A 107 12.58 2.51 -0.45
CA LEU A 107 13.62 3.18 0.32
C LEU A 107 15.00 3.13 -0.36
N ASP A 108 15.23 2.20 -1.29
CA ASP A 108 16.53 2.08 -1.96
C ASP A 108 16.71 3.10 -3.10
N ASP A 109 15.66 3.38 -3.88
CA ASP A 109 15.76 4.31 -5.03
C ASP A 109 14.79 5.49 -4.98
N GLY A 110 13.93 5.56 -3.95
CA GLY A 110 13.01 6.68 -3.79
C GLY A 110 11.79 6.66 -4.70
N GLU A 111 11.59 5.59 -5.49
CA GLU A 111 10.44 5.50 -6.40
C GLU A 111 9.13 5.35 -5.62
N THR A 112 8.11 6.09 -6.05
CA THR A 112 6.76 5.96 -5.50
C THR A 112 6.07 4.75 -6.12
N THR A 113 5.57 3.84 -5.28
CA THR A 113 4.90 2.62 -5.75
C THR A 113 3.39 2.66 -5.54
N CYS A 114 2.91 3.55 -4.69
CA CYS A 114 1.48 3.78 -4.48
C CYS A 114 1.30 5.22 -4.02
N VAL A 115 0.32 5.91 -4.58
CA VAL A 115 -0.01 7.29 -4.19
C VAL A 115 -1.51 7.50 -4.35
N GLY A 116 -2.10 8.23 -3.42
CA GLY A 116 -3.52 8.54 -3.49
C GLY A 116 -3.99 9.30 -2.28
N GLU A 117 -5.30 9.27 -2.08
CA GLU A 117 -5.92 9.91 -0.92
C GLU A 117 -7.21 9.21 -0.55
N THR A 118 -7.64 9.41 0.69
CA THR A 118 -8.90 8.91 1.18
C THR A 118 -9.65 10.01 1.95
N GLU A 119 -10.97 9.97 1.89
CA GLU A 119 -11.84 10.77 2.75
C GLU A 119 -12.46 9.86 3.79
N ILE A 120 -12.45 10.31 5.03
CA ILE A 120 -13.06 9.58 6.14
C ILE A 120 -14.10 10.47 6.81
N ALA A 121 -15.13 9.84 7.39
CA ALA A 121 -16.10 10.52 8.25
C ALA A 121 -15.48 10.74 9.64
N ARG A 122 -15.77 11.89 10.21
CA ARG A 122 -15.31 12.24 11.56
C ARG A 122 -16.39 12.00 12.58
#